data_12c356978fc0a4d5c2b0935664a3eba4
#
_entry.id   12c356978fc0a4d5c2b0935664a3eba4
#
_cell.length_a   1.000
_cell.length_b   1.000
_cell.length_c   1.000
_cell.angle_alpha   90.00
_cell.angle_beta   90.00
_cell.angle_gamma   90.00
#
_symmetry.space_group_name_H-M   'P 1'
#
loop_
_entity.id
_entity.type
_entity.pdbx_description
1 polymer ?
#
loop_
_entity_poly.entity_id
_entity_poly.type
_entity_poly.pdbx_seq_one_letter_code
_entity_poly.pdbx_strand_id
1 'polypeptide(L)'
;HIDHPPPSYEEVIGMLRPGDVLTHAFRPFPNAPSTAQGTVKPEVLAARKRGVIFDIGHGKGSFSFKTTRAMLANGFEPDVISSDVHKLCIDGPAYDQVTTMSKFLCMGMSLNNVVAASTLNAGMALKRPEYGSLKVGSLGDATILTVKEGKFDYVDVTGEHLIGDKKIVSEGVVLKGAWWHPKRSNKFRKVEAA
;
A
#
# COMPACT_ATOMS: atom_id res chain seq x y z
N HIS A 1 4.84 -10.32 -8.54
CA HIS A 1 3.40 -10.59 -8.43
C HIS A 1 3.16 -12.02 -7.93
N ILE A 2 2.25 -12.16 -6.97
CA ILE A 2 1.82 -13.46 -6.46
C ILE A 2 0.28 -13.54 -6.51
N ASP A 3 -0.23 -14.72 -6.92
CA ASP A 3 -1.67 -14.94 -7.05
C ASP A 3 -2.09 -16.24 -6.34
N HIS A 4 -3.24 -16.80 -6.68
CA HIS A 4 -3.70 -18.08 -6.14
C HIS A 4 -2.70 -19.22 -6.44
N PRO A 5 -2.53 -20.16 -5.50
CA PRO A 5 -1.70 -21.33 -5.77
C PRO A 5 -2.32 -22.22 -6.85
N PRO A 6 -1.53 -23.01 -7.64
CA PRO A 6 -0.08 -23.00 -7.69
C PRO A 6 0.50 -21.83 -8.49
N PRO A 7 1.75 -21.36 -8.22
CA PRO A 7 2.66 -21.84 -7.17
C PRO A 7 2.26 -21.35 -5.78
N SER A 8 2.78 -21.99 -4.74
CA SER A 8 2.59 -21.57 -3.35
C SER A 8 3.34 -20.27 -3.04
N TYR A 9 2.97 -19.60 -1.94
CA TYR A 9 3.66 -18.40 -1.47
C TYR A 9 5.14 -18.70 -1.19
N GLU A 10 5.40 -19.84 -0.57
CA GLU A 10 6.72 -20.33 -0.20
C GLU A 10 7.60 -20.57 -1.42
N GLU A 11 7.06 -21.20 -2.45
CA GLU A 11 7.77 -21.43 -3.72
C GLU A 11 8.15 -20.12 -4.40
N VAL A 12 7.20 -19.18 -4.52
CA VAL A 12 7.47 -17.87 -5.14
C VAL A 12 8.54 -17.12 -4.37
N ILE A 13 8.39 -17.00 -3.03
CA ILE A 13 9.30 -16.19 -2.22
C ILE A 13 10.70 -16.83 -2.13
N GLY A 14 10.78 -18.17 -2.24
CA GLY A 14 12.03 -18.91 -2.26
C GLY A 14 12.91 -18.59 -3.47
N MET A 15 12.31 -18.21 -4.59
CA MET A 15 13.03 -17.86 -5.83
C MET A 15 13.54 -16.40 -5.84
N LEU A 16 13.07 -15.53 -4.93
CA LEU A 16 13.42 -14.11 -4.94
C LEU A 16 14.80 -13.87 -4.35
N ARG A 17 15.52 -12.94 -4.95
CA ARG A 17 16.89 -12.54 -4.62
C ARG A 17 16.89 -11.26 -3.78
N PRO A 18 18.02 -10.89 -3.15
CA PRO A 18 18.19 -9.58 -2.53
C PRO A 18 17.85 -8.44 -3.50
N GLY A 19 16.95 -7.53 -3.06
CA GLY A 19 16.51 -6.39 -3.86
C GLY A 19 15.37 -6.69 -4.86
N ASP A 20 14.95 -7.94 -5.01
CA ASP A 20 13.71 -8.26 -5.73
C ASP A 20 12.50 -7.78 -4.91
N VAL A 21 11.43 -7.37 -5.59
CA VAL A 21 10.19 -6.87 -4.96
C VAL A 21 9.09 -7.91 -5.10
N LEU A 22 8.52 -8.34 -3.98
CA LEU A 22 7.28 -9.12 -3.96
C LEU A 22 6.10 -8.16 -3.78
N THR A 23 5.32 -7.93 -4.82
CA THR A 23 4.06 -7.19 -4.72
C THR A 23 2.89 -8.11 -4.38
N HIS A 24 1.80 -7.55 -3.87
CA HIS A 24 0.67 -8.26 -3.28
C HIS A 24 1.06 -9.05 -2.02
N ALA A 25 2.02 -8.48 -1.27
CA ALA A 25 2.64 -9.19 -0.16
C ALA A 25 1.66 -9.54 0.96
N PHE A 26 0.60 -8.75 1.19
CA PHE A 26 -0.39 -9.01 2.26
C PHE A 26 -1.74 -9.47 1.71
N ARG A 27 -1.68 -10.32 0.70
CA ARG A 27 -2.87 -10.88 0.07
C ARG A 27 -3.67 -11.81 1.01
N PRO A 28 -4.96 -12.06 0.72
CA PRO A 28 -5.77 -13.00 1.47
C PRO A 28 -5.33 -14.45 1.27
N PHE A 29 -5.79 -15.33 2.18
CA PHE A 29 -5.71 -16.78 1.99
C PHE A 29 -6.40 -17.22 0.67
N PRO A 30 -5.97 -18.35 0.10
CA PRO A 30 -5.06 -19.38 0.67
C PRO A 30 -3.57 -19.05 0.55
N ASN A 31 -3.15 -18.11 -0.31
CA ASN A 31 -1.74 -17.86 -0.60
C ASN A 31 -1.19 -16.64 0.20
N ALA A 32 -1.43 -16.61 1.51
CA ALA A 32 -1.05 -15.53 2.41
C ALA A 32 0.37 -15.68 2.99
N PRO A 33 1.03 -14.57 3.41
CA PRO A 33 2.35 -14.59 4.05
C PRO A 33 2.32 -15.09 5.51
N SER A 34 1.14 -15.20 6.09
CA SER A 34 0.93 -15.70 7.46
C SER A 34 0.22 -17.05 7.45
N THR A 35 0.35 -17.77 8.55
CA THR A 35 -0.43 -18.99 8.82
C THR A 35 -1.87 -18.62 9.23
N ALA A 36 -2.76 -19.61 9.23
CA ALA A 36 -4.14 -19.44 9.71
C ALA A 36 -4.21 -19.00 11.18
N GLN A 37 -3.18 -19.35 11.98
CA GLN A 37 -3.02 -18.98 13.40
C GLN A 37 -2.48 -17.56 13.59
N GLY A 38 -2.16 -16.84 12.51
CA GLY A 38 -1.72 -15.45 12.58
C GLY A 38 -0.22 -15.26 12.81
N THR A 39 0.60 -16.29 12.64
CA THR A 39 2.07 -16.18 12.68
C THR A 39 2.63 -15.92 11.28
N VAL A 40 3.71 -15.15 11.20
CA VAL A 40 4.44 -14.96 9.92
C VAL A 40 5.12 -16.26 9.53
N LYS A 41 5.01 -16.66 8.27
CA LYS A 41 5.67 -17.89 7.78
C LYS A 41 7.20 -17.75 7.86
N PRO A 42 7.93 -18.82 8.26
CA PRO A 42 9.40 -18.76 8.36
C PRO A 42 10.09 -18.36 7.06
N GLU A 43 9.56 -18.76 5.93
CA GLU A 43 10.08 -18.45 4.59
C GLU A 43 9.99 -16.94 4.30
N VAL A 44 8.94 -16.28 4.80
CA VAL A 44 8.74 -14.82 4.68
C VAL A 44 9.79 -14.07 5.51
N LEU A 45 10.04 -14.52 6.75
CA LEU A 45 11.09 -13.96 7.60
C LEU A 45 12.48 -14.16 6.99
N ALA A 46 12.75 -15.35 6.45
CA ALA A 46 14.00 -15.65 5.77
C ALA A 46 14.20 -14.79 4.52
N ALA A 47 13.13 -14.55 3.75
CA ALA A 47 13.18 -13.68 2.57
C ALA A 47 13.44 -12.22 2.94
N ARG A 48 12.82 -11.69 3.99
CA ARG A 48 13.13 -10.35 4.51
C ARG A 48 14.60 -10.25 4.94
N LYS A 49 15.09 -11.23 5.69
CA LYS A 49 16.52 -11.27 6.10
C LYS A 49 17.47 -11.33 4.89
N ARG A 50 17.04 -11.97 3.81
CA ARG A 50 17.77 -12.04 2.53
C ARG A 50 17.75 -10.71 1.76
N GLY A 51 16.87 -9.77 2.09
CA GLY A 51 16.75 -8.47 1.43
C GLY A 51 15.69 -8.41 0.33
N VAL A 52 14.70 -9.29 0.36
CA VAL A 52 13.49 -9.18 -0.48
C VAL A 52 12.65 -8.02 0.05
N ILE A 53 12.13 -7.19 -0.85
CA ILE A 53 11.28 -6.03 -0.56
C ILE A 53 9.82 -6.43 -0.68
N PHE A 54 9.02 -6.07 0.32
CA PHE A 54 7.60 -6.42 0.39
C PHE A 54 6.74 -5.20 0.08
N ASP A 55 6.04 -5.26 -1.05
CA ASP A 55 5.13 -4.22 -1.52
C ASP A 55 3.66 -4.66 -1.41
N ILE A 56 2.79 -3.74 -1.03
CA ILE A 56 1.37 -4.04 -0.79
C ILE A 56 0.62 -4.31 -2.08
N GLY A 57 0.72 -3.43 -3.08
CA GLY A 57 -0.04 -3.61 -4.32
C GLY A 57 -1.51 -3.93 -4.05
N HIS A 58 -2.25 -3.04 -3.39
CA HIS A 58 -3.60 -3.32 -2.87
C HIS A 58 -4.54 -3.94 -3.90
N GLY A 59 -4.70 -3.26 -5.06
CA GLY A 59 -5.48 -3.72 -6.20
C GLY A 59 -6.92 -4.13 -5.90
N LYS A 60 -7.46 -4.98 -6.78
CA LYS A 60 -8.82 -5.51 -6.66
C LYS A 60 -8.91 -6.78 -5.80
N GLY A 61 -7.84 -7.59 -5.74
CA GLY A 61 -7.88 -8.94 -5.16
C GLY A 61 -6.73 -9.27 -4.19
N SER A 62 -5.88 -8.30 -3.80
CA SER A 62 -4.57 -8.63 -3.24
C SER A 62 -4.27 -8.03 -1.86
N PHE A 63 -5.27 -7.55 -1.14
CA PHE A 63 -5.10 -6.97 0.19
C PHE A 63 -6.17 -7.47 1.18
N SER A 64 -5.76 -7.99 2.33
CA SER A 64 -6.66 -8.47 3.39
C SER A 64 -6.35 -7.84 4.74
N PHE A 65 -7.37 -7.34 5.44
CA PHE A 65 -7.23 -6.85 6.81
C PHE A 65 -6.81 -7.96 7.76
N LYS A 66 -7.37 -9.16 7.61
CA LYS A 66 -6.97 -10.32 8.42
C LYS A 66 -5.47 -10.60 8.31
N THR A 67 -4.97 -10.67 7.10
CA THR A 67 -3.54 -10.88 6.84
C THR A 67 -2.70 -9.72 7.37
N THR A 68 -3.11 -8.49 7.11
CA THR A 68 -2.37 -7.29 7.55
C THR A 68 -2.28 -7.23 9.08
N ARG A 69 -3.37 -7.49 9.80
CA ARG A 69 -3.33 -7.55 11.28
C ARG A 69 -2.36 -8.62 11.79
N ALA A 70 -2.35 -9.80 11.18
CA ALA A 70 -1.42 -10.86 11.54
C ALA A 70 0.03 -10.42 11.33
N MET A 71 0.34 -9.79 10.19
CA MET A 71 1.69 -9.32 9.88
C MET A 71 2.13 -8.21 10.85
N LEU A 72 1.31 -7.18 11.06
CA LEU A 72 1.64 -6.06 11.95
C LEU A 72 1.75 -6.49 13.42
N ALA A 73 0.90 -7.41 13.90
CA ALA A 73 0.98 -7.96 15.25
C ALA A 73 2.29 -8.71 15.53
N ASN A 74 2.95 -9.21 14.48
CA ASN A 74 4.27 -9.83 14.56
C ASN A 74 5.42 -8.85 14.24
N GLY A 75 5.15 -7.55 14.21
CA GLY A 75 6.16 -6.53 13.90
C GLY A 75 6.63 -6.52 12.44
N PHE A 76 5.87 -7.15 11.53
CA PHE A 76 6.21 -7.21 10.12
C PHE A 76 5.44 -6.14 9.33
N GLU A 77 5.98 -4.94 9.27
CA GLU A 77 5.47 -3.86 8.41
C GLU A 77 5.89 -4.09 6.95
N PRO A 78 5.09 -3.64 5.95
CA PRO A 78 5.52 -3.65 4.55
C PRO A 78 6.64 -2.63 4.32
N ASP A 79 7.53 -2.91 3.36
CA ASP A 79 8.56 -1.96 2.96
C ASP A 79 7.97 -0.85 2.10
N VAL A 80 7.02 -1.21 1.22
CA VAL A 80 6.35 -0.29 0.30
C VAL A 80 4.83 -0.43 0.42
N ILE A 81 4.13 0.70 0.46
CA ILE A 81 2.67 0.77 0.37
C ILE A 81 2.33 1.36 -0.99
N SER A 82 1.89 0.51 -1.91
CA SER A 82 1.37 0.89 -3.22
C SER A 82 -0.11 0.51 -3.38
N SER A 83 -0.84 1.26 -4.20
CA SER A 83 -2.29 1.11 -4.33
C SER A 83 -2.72 0.12 -5.41
N ASP A 84 -1.92 -0.10 -6.44
CA ASP A 84 -2.30 -0.87 -7.64
C ASP A 84 -3.71 -0.49 -8.15
N VAL A 85 -3.99 0.82 -8.16
CA VAL A 85 -5.30 1.32 -8.62
C VAL A 85 -5.42 1.21 -10.13
N HIS A 86 -6.48 0.56 -10.56
CA HIS A 86 -6.84 0.41 -11.97
C HIS A 86 -8.37 0.46 -12.13
N LYS A 87 -8.86 0.40 -13.35
CA LYS A 87 -10.29 0.57 -13.67
C LYS A 87 -11.24 -0.31 -12.83
N LEU A 88 -10.82 -1.50 -12.41
CA LEU A 88 -11.68 -2.43 -11.66
C LEU A 88 -11.70 -2.17 -10.15
N CYS A 89 -10.85 -1.28 -9.62
CA CYS A 89 -10.76 -0.99 -8.19
C CYS A 89 -10.70 0.49 -7.83
N ILE A 90 -10.90 1.39 -8.80
CA ILE A 90 -11.00 2.82 -8.54
C ILE A 90 -12.27 3.19 -7.76
N ASP A 91 -13.33 2.41 -7.91
CA ASP A 91 -14.57 2.54 -7.14
C ASP A 91 -14.60 1.58 -5.92
N GLY A 92 -13.47 0.99 -5.59
CA GLY A 92 -13.25 0.10 -4.46
C GLY A 92 -12.74 -1.29 -4.84
N PRO A 93 -12.05 -1.96 -3.91
CA PRO A 93 -11.73 -1.57 -2.53
C PRO A 93 -10.48 -0.69 -2.38
N ALA A 94 -9.63 -0.52 -3.41
CA ALA A 94 -8.41 0.26 -3.31
C ALA A 94 -8.68 1.78 -3.32
N TYR A 95 -9.57 2.26 -4.17
CA TYR A 95 -9.95 3.65 -4.42
C TYR A 95 -8.79 4.52 -4.92
N ASP A 96 -7.81 4.79 -4.05
CA ASP A 96 -6.64 5.61 -4.32
C ASP A 96 -5.48 5.30 -3.36
N GLN A 97 -4.35 5.97 -3.55
CA GLN A 97 -3.16 5.79 -2.73
C GLN A 97 -3.38 6.25 -1.28
N VAL A 98 -4.01 7.40 -1.07
CA VAL A 98 -4.20 7.93 0.30
C VAL A 98 -5.22 7.12 1.11
N THR A 99 -6.18 6.48 0.45
CA THR A 99 -7.08 5.50 1.09
C THR A 99 -6.31 4.26 1.52
N THR A 100 -5.43 3.73 0.68
CA THR A 100 -4.56 2.61 1.04
C THR A 100 -3.67 2.96 2.23
N MET A 101 -3.03 4.13 2.23
CA MET A 101 -2.24 4.65 3.36
C MET A 101 -3.08 4.77 4.64
N SER A 102 -4.32 5.26 4.53
CA SER A 102 -5.24 5.44 5.66
C SER A 102 -5.58 4.12 6.34
N LYS A 103 -5.76 3.04 5.58
CA LYS A 103 -5.98 1.69 6.12
C LYS A 103 -4.83 1.26 7.03
N PHE A 104 -3.58 1.43 6.59
CA PHE A 104 -2.40 1.09 7.40
C PHE A 104 -2.27 1.96 8.64
N LEU A 105 -2.57 3.26 8.55
CA LEU A 105 -2.59 4.17 9.68
C LEU A 105 -3.62 3.73 10.74
N CYS A 106 -4.84 3.37 10.31
CA CYS A 106 -5.90 2.85 11.20
C CYS A 106 -5.61 1.46 11.75
N MET A 107 -4.70 0.71 11.15
CA MET A 107 -4.25 -0.61 11.62
C MET A 107 -3.01 -0.53 12.54
N GLY A 108 -2.55 0.66 12.90
CA GLY A 108 -1.53 0.88 13.92
C GLY A 108 -0.12 1.19 13.42
N MET A 109 0.10 1.26 12.10
CA MET A 109 1.38 1.80 11.61
C MET A 109 1.49 3.30 11.94
N SER A 110 2.69 3.75 12.30
CA SER A 110 2.93 5.17 12.52
C SER A 110 2.76 5.98 11.22
N LEU A 111 2.31 7.24 11.33
CA LEU A 111 2.19 8.13 10.16
C LEU A 111 3.52 8.24 9.41
N ASN A 112 4.64 8.34 10.15
CA ASN A 112 5.96 8.42 9.54
C ASN A 112 6.29 7.18 8.71
N ASN A 113 6.01 5.97 9.23
CA ASN A 113 6.25 4.72 8.50
C ASN A 113 5.34 4.58 7.28
N VAL A 114 4.06 4.96 7.39
CA VAL A 114 3.11 4.95 6.27
C VAL A 114 3.57 5.89 5.15
N VAL A 115 4.01 7.11 5.51
CA VAL A 115 4.54 8.08 4.53
C VAL A 115 5.84 7.58 3.93
N ALA A 116 6.79 7.10 4.74
CA ALA A 116 8.06 6.57 4.25
C ALA A 116 7.85 5.39 3.27
N ALA A 117 6.96 4.45 3.61
CA ALA A 117 6.62 3.31 2.76
C ALA A 117 5.98 3.73 1.42
N SER A 118 5.31 4.88 1.38
CA SER A 118 4.67 5.40 0.16
C SER A 118 5.55 6.39 -0.62
N THR A 119 6.72 6.75 -0.11
CA THR A 119 7.62 7.77 -0.70
C THR A 119 9.07 7.29 -0.78
N LEU A 120 9.85 7.53 0.27
CA LEU A 120 11.28 7.22 0.31
C LEU A 120 11.58 5.75 -0.01
N ASN A 121 10.87 4.83 0.65
CA ASN A 121 11.09 3.40 0.46
C ASN A 121 10.70 2.95 -0.95
N ALA A 122 9.62 3.52 -1.51
CA ALA A 122 9.22 3.26 -2.89
C ALA A 122 10.30 3.72 -3.89
N GLY A 123 10.87 4.92 -3.67
CA GLY A 123 12.00 5.43 -4.47
C GLY A 123 13.21 4.50 -4.40
N MET A 124 13.54 4.03 -3.20
CA MET A 124 14.66 3.09 -3.00
C MET A 124 14.40 1.72 -3.67
N ALA A 125 13.18 1.18 -3.55
CA ALA A 125 12.79 -0.07 -4.20
C ALA A 125 12.92 0.01 -5.73
N LEU A 126 12.61 1.18 -6.31
CA LEU A 126 12.76 1.46 -7.75
C LEU A 126 14.20 1.80 -8.15
N LYS A 127 15.15 1.87 -7.20
CA LYS A 127 16.53 2.35 -7.42
C LYS A 127 16.58 3.79 -7.96
N ARG A 128 15.65 4.61 -7.53
CA ARG A 128 15.47 6.01 -7.92
C ARG A 128 15.47 6.91 -6.66
N PRO A 129 16.64 7.07 -5.99
CA PRO A 129 16.75 7.78 -4.71
C PRO A 129 16.44 9.29 -4.80
N GLU A 130 16.38 9.83 -6.02
CA GLU A 130 15.96 11.21 -6.28
C GLU A 130 14.45 11.44 -6.06
N TYR A 131 13.63 10.37 -5.95
CA TYR A 131 12.21 10.45 -5.62
C TYR A 131 11.97 10.20 -4.13
N GLY A 132 10.80 10.65 -3.65
CA GLY A 132 10.32 10.38 -2.30
C GLY A 132 11.06 11.12 -1.18
N SER A 133 11.83 12.15 -1.50
CA SER A 133 12.62 12.95 -0.57
C SER A 133 12.46 14.45 -0.86
N LEU A 134 12.48 15.27 0.22
CA LEU A 134 12.51 16.73 0.13
C LEU A 134 13.91 17.30 0.44
N LYS A 135 14.98 16.50 0.33
CA LYS A 135 16.35 16.98 0.50
C LYS A 135 16.69 17.99 -0.59
N VAL A 136 17.57 18.94 -0.27
CA VAL A 136 18.11 19.87 -1.26
C VAL A 136 18.76 19.08 -2.40
N GLY A 137 18.39 19.41 -3.64
CA GLY A 137 18.82 18.68 -4.85
C GLY A 137 17.91 17.56 -5.30
N SER A 138 16.88 17.16 -4.50
CA SER A 138 15.83 16.25 -4.94
C SER A 138 14.87 16.92 -5.92
N LEU A 139 14.03 16.10 -6.58
CA LEU A 139 12.94 16.62 -7.41
C LEU A 139 11.98 17.45 -6.56
N GLY A 140 11.51 18.56 -7.11
CA GLY A 140 10.56 19.44 -6.44
C GLY A 140 9.12 18.94 -6.48
N ASP A 141 8.91 17.64 -6.19
CA ASP A 141 7.61 16.98 -6.19
C ASP A 141 7.18 16.72 -4.75
N ALA A 142 5.98 17.17 -4.36
CA ALA A 142 5.43 16.98 -3.03
C ALA A 142 3.91 16.86 -3.05
N THR A 143 3.38 16.07 -2.13
CA THR A 143 1.95 16.02 -1.84
C THR A 143 1.72 16.58 -0.45
N ILE A 144 0.79 17.53 -0.32
CA ILE A 144 0.39 18.09 0.97
C ILE A 144 -0.75 17.22 1.49
N LEU A 145 -0.54 16.64 2.66
CA LEU A 145 -1.47 15.72 3.29
C LEU A 145 -2.02 16.31 4.60
N THR A 146 -3.29 16.03 4.87
CA THR A 146 -3.93 16.27 6.16
C THR A 146 -4.45 14.95 6.70
N VAL A 147 -4.31 14.71 8.00
CA VAL A 147 -4.95 13.60 8.70
C VAL A 147 -6.23 14.13 9.34
N LYS A 148 -7.38 13.62 8.91
CA LYS A 148 -8.69 13.93 9.48
C LYS A 148 -9.06 12.86 10.50
N GLU A 149 -9.56 13.27 11.65
CA GLU A 149 -10.15 12.39 12.64
C GLU A 149 -11.66 12.26 12.39
N GLY A 150 -12.20 11.06 12.66
CA GLY A 150 -13.62 10.78 12.44
C GLY A 150 -13.90 9.29 12.42
N LYS A 151 -15.07 8.91 11.91
CA LYS A 151 -15.42 7.51 11.69
C LYS A 151 -15.44 7.24 10.19
N PHE A 152 -14.55 6.39 9.74
CA PHE A 152 -14.37 6.05 8.32
C PHE A 152 -14.51 4.55 8.13
N ASP A 153 -15.31 4.14 7.17
CA ASP A 153 -15.50 2.74 6.84
C ASP A 153 -14.59 2.37 5.66
N TYR A 154 -13.66 1.48 5.91
CA TYR A 154 -12.75 0.93 4.92
C TYR A 154 -13.10 -0.53 4.64
N VAL A 155 -13.00 -0.94 3.40
CA VAL A 155 -13.26 -2.31 2.97
C VAL A 155 -12.01 -2.91 2.34
N ASP A 156 -11.76 -4.20 2.58
CA ASP A 156 -10.71 -4.95 1.89
C ASP A 156 -11.25 -5.76 0.70
N VAL A 157 -10.38 -6.54 0.06
CA VAL A 157 -10.76 -7.31 -1.14
C VAL A 157 -11.62 -8.53 -0.82
N THR A 158 -11.73 -8.93 0.45
CA THR A 158 -12.59 -10.03 0.91
C THR A 158 -13.96 -9.56 1.36
N GLY A 159 -14.19 -8.24 1.38
CA GLY A 159 -15.41 -7.62 1.89
C GLY A 159 -15.41 -7.42 3.40
N GLU A 160 -14.25 -7.60 4.06
CA GLU A 160 -14.12 -7.26 5.47
C GLU A 160 -14.08 -5.75 5.67
N HIS A 161 -14.83 -5.26 6.67
CA HIS A 161 -14.89 -3.85 7.02
C HIS A 161 -13.97 -3.51 8.19
N LEU A 162 -13.27 -2.38 8.09
CA LEU A 162 -12.50 -1.76 9.16
C LEU A 162 -13.04 -0.35 9.42
N ILE A 163 -13.62 -0.15 10.60
CA ILE A 163 -14.01 1.18 11.05
C ILE A 163 -12.77 1.85 11.63
N GLY A 164 -12.20 2.77 10.86
CA GLY A 164 -11.03 3.54 11.26
C GLY A 164 -11.39 4.88 11.86
N ASP A 165 -10.51 5.43 12.68
CA ASP A 165 -10.63 6.73 13.34
C ASP A 165 -9.94 7.88 12.60
N LYS A 166 -9.14 7.56 11.56
CA LYS A 166 -8.32 8.51 10.81
C LYS A 166 -8.45 8.31 9.31
N LYS A 167 -8.33 9.43 8.57
CA LYS A 167 -8.28 9.44 7.11
C LYS A 167 -7.21 10.42 6.63
N ILE A 168 -6.30 9.95 5.80
CA ILE A 168 -5.33 10.80 5.08
C ILE A 168 -6.04 11.38 3.85
N VAL A 169 -5.91 12.69 3.67
CA VAL A 169 -6.50 13.42 2.55
C VAL A 169 -5.41 14.24 1.87
N SER A 170 -5.39 14.23 0.54
CA SER A 170 -4.52 15.12 -0.24
C SER A 170 -5.18 16.50 -0.37
N GLU A 171 -4.50 17.53 0.13
CA GLU A 171 -4.93 18.94 0.02
C GLU A 171 -4.33 19.59 -1.23
N GLY A 172 -3.24 19.05 -1.77
CA GLY A 172 -2.63 19.57 -2.98
C GLY A 172 -1.36 18.85 -3.39
N VAL A 173 -0.94 19.12 -4.60
CA VAL A 173 0.25 18.53 -5.19
C VAL A 173 1.14 19.64 -5.75
N VAL A 174 2.43 19.56 -5.45
CA VAL A 174 3.49 20.32 -6.10
C VAL A 174 4.19 19.40 -7.07
N LEU A 175 4.34 19.81 -8.31
CA LEU A 175 5.03 19.07 -9.34
C LEU A 175 6.11 19.95 -9.98
N LYS A 176 7.35 19.48 -9.95
CA LYS A 176 8.52 20.23 -10.45
C LYS A 176 8.62 21.64 -9.83
N GLY A 177 8.36 21.74 -8.54
CA GLY A 177 8.43 23.00 -7.80
C GLY A 177 7.25 23.97 -8.02
N ALA A 178 6.23 23.60 -8.78
CA ALA A 178 5.04 24.41 -9.04
C ALA A 178 3.78 23.72 -8.51
N TRP A 179 2.83 24.54 -8.02
CA TRP A 179 1.52 24.02 -7.61
C TRP A 179 0.81 23.41 -8.82
N TRP A 180 0.41 22.14 -8.69
CA TRP A 180 -0.29 21.44 -9.76
C TRP A 180 -1.80 21.65 -9.63
N HIS A 181 -2.40 22.11 -10.71
CA HIS A 181 -3.84 22.20 -10.84
C HIS A 181 -4.32 21.17 -11.86
N PRO A 182 -5.23 20.26 -11.50
CA PRO A 182 -5.80 19.33 -12.47
C PRO A 182 -6.47 20.14 -13.57
N LYS A 183 -6.10 19.89 -14.83
CA LYS A 183 -6.86 20.42 -15.97
C LYS A 183 -8.28 19.92 -15.82
N ARG A 184 -9.27 20.82 -15.71
CA ARG A 184 -10.68 20.45 -15.70
C ARG A 184 -10.98 19.69 -17.00
N SER A 185 -10.94 18.35 -16.96
CA SER A 185 -11.46 17.55 -18.05
C SER A 185 -12.98 17.59 -17.93
N ASN A 186 -13.67 18.18 -18.89
CA ASN A 186 -15.14 18.18 -18.95
C ASN A 186 -15.75 16.77 -19.13
N LYS A 187 -14.94 15.71 -19.05
CA LYS A 187 -15.37 14.33 -19.38
C LYS A 187 -15.84 13.51 -18.17
N PHE A 188 -15.69 14.01 -16.94
CA PHE A 188 -16.18 13.32 -15.73
C PHE A 188 -17.21 14.18 -14.99
N ARG A 189 -18.22 14.67 -15.73
CA ARG A 189 -19.41 15.22 -15.09
C ARG A 189 -20.46 14.11 -14.97
N LYS A 190 -20.67 13.72 -13.72
CA LYS A 190 -21.93 13.33 -13.11
C LYS A 190 -22.75 12.19 -13.73
N VAL A 191 -22.79 11.09 -13.01
CA VAL A 191 -24.09 10.47 -12.73
C VAL A 191 -24.56 11.10 -11.40
N GLU A 192 -25.38 12.15 -11.47
CA GLU A 192 -26.25 12.54 -10.36
C GLU A 192 -27.33 11.50 -10.29
N ALA A 193 -27.51 10.91 -9.08
CA ALA A 193 -28.61 10.03 -8.80
C ALA A 193 -29.96 10.75 -9.05
N ALA A 194 -30.81 10.10 -9.80
CA ALA A 194 -32.25 10.32 -9.77
C ALA A 194 -32.86 9.52 -8.62
#